data_8b26c8485228c9b4258754a33cbb290b
#
_entry.id   8b26c8485228c9b4258754a33cbb290b
#
_cell.length_a   1.000
_cell.length_b   1.000
_cell.length_c   1.000
_cell.angle_alpha   90.00
_cell.angle_beta   90.00
_cell.angle_gamma   90.00
#
_symmetry.space_group_name_H-M   'P 1'
#
loop_
_entity.id
_entity.type
_entity.pdbx_description
1 polymer ?
#
loop_
_entity_poly.entity_id
_entity_poly.type
_entity_poly.pdbx_seq_one_letter_code
_entity_poly.pdbx_strand_id
1 'polypeptide(L)'
;SVSNNLNDISKTHPHLLRKVADQWYGTHPYSDWIIKHAYRTLLKKGDKQALSLFGYENADLIQLHDLTCQSSRIAIGESLEFSFYIHSDRDQKVRIEYAIDFVKARGQRHQKVFKITETNIRKNETKPYTRIQSFKDLTTRKHYKGIHTLSVIINGEVKDSLDFQVC
;
A
#
# COMPACT_ATOMS: atom_id res chain seq x y z
N SER A 1 9.88 -19.71 7.17
CA SER A 1 9.73 -19.12 8.52
C SER A 1 8.29 -19.21 9.01
N VAL A 2 8.08 -19.08 10.29
CA VAL A 2 6.73 -19.11 10.92
C VAL A 2 5.84 -18.02 10.33
N SER A 3 6.34 -16.80 10.19
CA SER A 3 5.57 -15.70 9.64
C SER A 3 5.15 -15.92 8.18
N ASN A 4 5.98 -16.57 7.38
CA ASN A 4 5.64 -16.91 5.99
C ASN A 4 4.53 -17.98 5.93
N ASN A 5 4.61 -19.01 6.76
CA ASN A 5 3.59 -20.04 6.86
C ASN A 5 2.25 -19.47 7.31
N LEU A 6 2.26 -18.61 8.32
CA LEU A 6 1.07 -17.92 8.80
C LEU A 6 0.48 -16.99 7.72
N ASN A 7 1.32 -16.29 6.97
CA ASN A 7 0.85 -15.47 5.86
C ASN A 7 0.20 -16.31 4.74
N ASP A 8 0.73 -17.49 4.44
CA ASP A 8 0.11 -18.40 3.46
C ASP A 8 -1.23 -18.92 3.95
N ILE A 9 -1.35 -19.27 5.24
CA ILE A 9 -2.62 -19.65 5.87
C ILE A 9 -3.65 -18.51 5.79
N SER A 10 -3.21 -17.26 5.94
CA SER A 10 -4.11 -16.09 5.87
C SER A 10 -4.84 -15.94 4.54
N LYS A 11 -4.25 -16.42 3.45
CA LYS A 11 -4.83 -16.32 2.10
C LYS A 11 -6.07 -17.20 1.93
N THR A 12 -6.13 -18.32 2.65
CA THR A 12 -7.22 -19.30 2.55
C THR A 12 -8.05 -19.41 3.83
N HIS A 13 -7.42 -19.19 4.98
CA HIS A 13 -8.03 -19.35 6.31
C HIS A 13 -7.68 -18.19 7.24
N PRO A 14 -8.13 -16.95 6.96
CA PRO A 14 -7.78 -15.77 7.75
C PRO A 14 -8.22 -15.86 9.21
N HIS A 15 -9.28 -16.62 9.52
CA HIS A 15 -9.76 -16.83 10.88
C HIS A 15 -8.78 -17.62 11.76
N LEU A 16 -7.98 -18.52 11.16
CA LEU A 16 -6.94 -19.25 11.91
C LEU A 16 -5.80 -18.33 12.29
N LEU A 17 -5.39 -17.45 11.38
CA LEU A 17 -4.38 -16.45 11.69
C LEU A 17 -4.85 -15.52 12.83
N ARG A 18 -6.11 -15.16 12.83
CA ARG A 18 -6.68 -14.35 13.93
C ARG A 18 -6.57 -15.04 15.28
N LYS A 19 -6.89 -16.33 15.37
CA LYS A 19 -6.73 -17.09 16.63
C LYS A 19 -5.27 -17.06 17.12
N VAL A 20 -4.31 -17.21 16.24
CA VAL A 20 -2.89 -17.11 16.61
C VAL A 20 -2.53 -15.71 17.08
N ALA A 21 -3.02 -14.68 16.37
CA ALA A 21 -2.79 -13.29 16.75
C ALA A 21 -3.37 -12.96 18.13
N ASP A 22 -4.59 -13.42 18.43
CA ASP A 22 -5.23 -13.20 19.74
C ASP A 22 -4.40 -13.78 20.90
N GLN A 23 -3.67 -14.86 20.64
CA GLN A 23 -2.83 -15.50 21.66
C GLN A 23 -1.44 -14.86 21.78
N TRP A 24 -0.86 -14.39 20.68
CA TRP A 24 0.55 -14.02 20.60
C TRP A 24 0.78 -12.51 20.55
N TYR A 25 -0.14 -11.75 19.95
CA TYR A 25 0.02 -10.30 19.78
C TYR A 25 -0.11 -9.60 21.14
N GLY A 26 0.83 -8.70 21.42
CA GLY A 26 0.89 -8.00 22.70
C GLY A 26 1.64 -8.75 23.81
N THR A 27 2.15 -9.96 23.56
CA THR A 27 2.86 -10.74 24.57
C THR A 27 4.36 -10.47 24.62
N HIS A 28 4.97 -10.23 23.46
CA HIS A 28 6.40 -9.97 23.32
C HIS A 28 6.68 -9.25 22.00
N PRO A 29 7.63 -8.28 21.93
CA PRO A 29 7.94 -7.54 20.70
C PRO A 29 8.29 -8.43 19.51
N TYR A 30 8.96 -9.55 19.75
CA TYR A 30 9.31 -10.50 18.70
C TYR A 30 8.08 -11.24 18.14
N SER A 31 7.16 -11.62 19.00
CA SER A 31 5.87 -12.20 18.59
C SER A 31 5.04 -11.20 17.80
N ASP A 32 5.03 -9.95 18.23
CA ASP A 32 4.32 -8.87 17.53
C ASP A 32 4.87 -8.65 16.12
N TRP A 33 6.19 -8.68 15.96
CA TRP A 33 6.81 -8.60 14.65
C TRP A 33 6.42 -9.77 13.74
N ILE A 34 6.44 -11.01 14.26
CA ILE A 34 6.03 -12.21 13.53
C ILE A 34 4.58 -12.09 13.07
N ILE A 35 3.68 -11.70 13.96
CA ILE A 35 2.26 -11.54 13.66
C ILE A 35 2.06 -10.45 12.62
N LYS A 36 2.65 -9.27 12.78
CA LYS A 36 2.54 -8.20 11.80
C LYS A 36 3.05 -8.61 10.42
N HIS A 37 4.17 -9.31 10.37
CA HIS A 37 4.72 -9.81 9.11
C HIS A 37 3.82 -10.89 8.47
N ALA A 38 3.17 -11.73 9.28
CA ALA A 38 2.19 -12.71 8.82
C ALA A 38 0.93 -12.07 8.21
N TYR A 39 0.53 -10.89 8.71
CA TYR A 39 -0.61 -10.14 8.19
C TYR A 39 -0.33 -9.30 6.95
N ARG A 40 0.90 -9.26 6.43
CA ARG A 40 1.29 -8.36 5.34
C ARG A 40 0.41 -8.44 4.09
N THR A 41 -0.06 -9.63 3.74
CA THR A 41 -0.96 -9.79 2.58
C THR A 41 -2.34 -9.21 2.85
N LEU A 42 -2.91 -9.46 4.03
CA LEU A 42 -4.20 -8.90 4.43
C LEU A 42 -4.14 -7.38 4.55
N LEU A 43 -3.05 -6.84 5.11
CA LEU A 43 -2.86 -5.39 5.18
C LEU A 43 -2.79 -4.75 3.79
N LYS A 44 -2.09 -5.36 2.83
CA LYS A 44 -2.05 -4.88 1.44
C LYS A 44 -3.39 -4.98 0.72
N LYS A 45 -4.23 -5.93 1.10
CA LYS A 45 -5.59 -6.05 0.58
C LYS A 45 -6.57 -5.05 1.21
N GLY A 46 -6.14 -4.30 2.21
CA GLY A 46 -7.00 -3.36 2.92
C GLY A 46 -8.03 -4.05 3.82
N ASP A 47 -7.74 -5.25 4.32
CA ASP A 47 -8.62 -5.96 5.25
C ASP A 47 -8.84 -5.13 6.51
N LYS A 48 -10.09 -4.74 6.77
CA LYS A 48 -10.44 -3.82 7.85
C LYS A 48 -10.13 -4.38 9.23
N GLN A 49 -10.29 -5.68 9.43
CA GLN A 49 -10.00 -6.32 10.70
C GLN A 49 -8.50 -6.39 10.96
N ALA A 50 -7.70 -6.65 9.90
CA ALA A 50 -6.24 -6.62 9.98
C ALA A 50 -5.74 -5.21 10.30
N LEU A 51 -6.25 -4.20 9.61
CA LEU A 51 -5.90 -2.80 9.87
C LEU A 51 -6.25 -2.38 11.30
N SER A 52 -7.44 -2.73 11.78
CA SER A 52 -7.88 -2.44 13.14
C SER A 52 -7.00 -3.10 14.20
N LEU A 53 -6.58 -4.35 13.98
CA LEU A 53 -5.68 -5.06 14.90
C LEU A 53 -4.38 -4.28 15.16
N PHE A 54 -3.84 -3.62 14.14
CA PHE A 54 -2.60 -2.84 14.23
C PHE A 54 -2.82 -1.34 14.51
N GLY A 55 -4.05 -0.93 14.81
CA GLY A 55 -4.37 0.43 15.22
C GLY A 55 -4.59 1.40 14.05
N TYR A 56 -4.78 0.91 12.84
CA TYR A 56 -5.14 1.74 11.68
C TYR A 56 -6.66 1.86 11.61
N GLU A 57 -7.15 3.06 11.88
CA GLU A 57 -8.57 3.36 11.86
C GLU A 57 -9.04 3.79 10.47
N ASN A 58 -10.33 4.05 10.35
CA ASN A 58 -10.94 4.59 9.16
C ASN A 58 -10.23 5.88 8.71
N ALA A 59 -9.93 5.98 7.43
CA ALA A 59 -9.22 7.11 6.83
C ALA A 59 -10.12 8.30 6.50
N ASP A 60 -11.37 8.34 6.94
CA ASP A 60 -12.33 9.40 6.61
C ASP A 60 -11.85 10.80 7.03
N LEU A 61 -11.08 10.89 8.13
CA LEU A 61 -10.53 12.14 8.63
C LEU A 61 -9.14 12.47 8.07
N ILE A 62 -8.65 11.67 7.14
CA ILE A 62 -7.42 11.94 6.42
C ILE A 62 -7.78 12.42 5.02
N GLN A 63 -7.24 13.58 4.66
CA GLN A 63 -7.43 14.20 3.35
C GLN A 63 -6.14 14.05 2.53
N LEU A 64 -6.28 13.74 1.26
CA LEU A 64 -5.19 13.71 0.31
C LEU A 64 -5.34 14.88 -0.65
N HIS A 65 -4.27 15.65 -0.83
CA HIS A 65 -4.23 16.84 -1.67
C HIS A 65 -3.10 16.75 -2.70
N ASP A 66 -3.35 17.36 -3.86
CA ASP A 66 -2.33 17.63 -4.88
C ASP A 66 -1.58 16.39 -5.36
N LEU A 67 -2.28 15.29 -5.59
CA LEU A 67 -1.67 14.14 -6.25
C LEU A 67 -1.29 14.53 -7.68
N THR A 68 0.00 14.61 -7.95
CA THR A 68 0.57 14.98 -9.24
C THR A 68 1.72 14.07 -9.63
N CYS A 69 1.96 13.91 -10.92
CA CYS A 69 3.14 13.27 -11.44
C CYS A 69 3.96 14.26 -12.27
N GLN A 70 5.28 14.06 -12.29
CA GLN A 70 6.21 14.91 -13.04
C GLN A 70 5.91 14.91 -14.53
N SER A 71 5.46 13.79 -15.08
CA SER A 71 5.03 13.65 -16.46
C SER A 71 3.85 12.70 -16.56
N SER A 72 2.89 13.04 -17.41
CA SER A 72 1.78 12.14 -17.75
C SER A 72 2.17 11.07 -18.78
N ARG A 73 3.40 11.14 -19.32
CA ARG A 73 3.94 10.17 -20.29
C ARG A 73 5.37 9.82 -19.92
N ILE A 74 5.66 8.53 -19.87
CA ILE A 74 6.99 7.98 -19.62
C ILE A 74 7.29 6.88 -20.63
N ALA A 75 8.55 6.70 -20.98
CA ALA A 75 9.00 5.57 -21.79
C ALA A 75 9.33 4.36 -20.91
N ILE A 76 9.25 3.15 -21.48
CA ILE A 76 9.78 1.95 -20.82
C ILE A 76 11.28 2.17 -20.57
N GLY A 77 11.71 1.93 -19.34
CA GLY A 77 13.08 2.20 -18.88
C GLY A 77 13.23 3.48 -18.07
N GLU A 78 12.25 4.37 -18.14
CA GLU A 78 12.21 5.59 -17.32
C GLU A 78 11.52 5.35 -15.98
N SER A 79 11.35 6.40 -15.21
CA SER A 79 10.68 6.36 -13.91
C SER A 79 9.56 7.39 -13.84
N LEU A 80 8.49 7.03 -13.16
CA LEU A 80 7.41 7.93 -12.79
C LEU A 80 7.71 8.52 -11.41
N GLU A 81 7.90 9.82 -11.35
CA GLU A 81 7.94 10.55 -10.08
C GLU A 81 6.56 11.16 -9.80
N PHE A 82 6.06 10.95 -8.60
CA PHE A 82 4.78 11.50 -8.16
C PHE A 82 4.88 12.02 -6.74
N SER A 83 4.02 12.97 -6.42
CA SER A 83 3.96 13.61 -5.10
C SER A 83 2.53 13.89 -4.69
N PHE A 84 2.32 14.01 -3.40
CA PHE A 84 1.04 14.35 -2.78
C PHE A 84 1.26 14.85 -1.36
N TYR A 85 0.20 15.41 -0.77
CA TYR A 85 0.15 15.81 0.64
C TYR A 85 -0.96 15.04 1.32
N ILE A 86 -0.75 14.71 2.59
CA ILE A 86 -1.82 14.24 3.46
C ILE A 86 -2.03 15.22 4.60
N HIS A 87 -3.28 15.39 5.00
CA HIS A 87 -3.70 16.21 6.13
C HIS A 87 -4.63 15.41 7.02
N SER A 88 -4.51 15.55 8.34
CA SER A 88 -5.39 14.89 9.29
C SER A 88 -6.05 15.88 10.22
N ASP A 89 -7.34 15.66 10.48
CA ASP A 89 -8.12 16.45 11.43
C ASP A 89 -8.00 15.96 12.88
N ARG A 90 -7.25 14.89 13.10
CA ARG A 90 -6.96 14.34 14.44
C ARG A 90 -5.62 13.61 14.49
N ASP A 91 -5.15 13.32 15.71
CA ASP A 91 -4.02 12.42 15.91
C ASP A 91 -4.41 11.01 15.53
N GLN A 92 -3.66 10.39 14.62
CA GLN A 92 -3.91 9.00 14.25
C GLN A 92 -2.72 8.31 13.62
N LYS A 93 -2.78 6.99 13.60
CA LYS A 93 -1.81 6.13 12.93
C LYS A 93 -2.19 5.96 11.47
N VAL A 94 -1.24 6.13 10.56
CA VAL A 94 -1.47 6.01 9.13
C VAL A 94 -0.54 5.00 8.49
N ARG A 95 -1.11 4.20 7.60
CA ARG A 95 -0.41 3.33 6.66
C ARG A 95 -0.62 3.90 5.27
N ILE A 96 0.45 4.33 4.62
CA ILE A 96 0.42 4.94 3.29
C ILE A 96 1.02 3.95 2.30
N GLU A 97 0.25 3.68 1.26
CA GLU A 97 0.63 2.81 0.16
C GLU A 97 0.25 3.48 -1.16
N TYR A 98 0.85 3.03 -2.25
CA TYR A 98 0.37 3.33 -3.59
C TYR A 98 0.21 2.03 -4.38
N ALA A 99 -0.66 2.07 -5.36
CA ALA A 99 -0.88 0.97 -6.27
C ALA A 99 -0.66 1.41 -7.71
N ILE A 100 -0.10 0.52 -8.51
CA ILE A 100 -0.05 0.69 -9.96
C ILE A 100 -0.85 -0.42 -10.61
N ASP A 101 -1.79 -0.05 -11.47
CA ASP A 101 -2.48 -0.97 -12.35
C ASP A 101 -1.64 -1.13 -13.62
N PHE A 102 -0.78 -2.16 -13.62
CA PHE A 102 0.13 -2.44 -14.72
C PHE A 102 -0.59 -3.08 -15.90
N VAL A 103 -0.39 -2.53 -17.10
CA VAL A 103 -0.79 -3.18 -18.35
C VAL A 103 0.08 -4.42 -18.58
N LYS A 104 -0.53 -5.51 -18.99
CA LYS A 104 0.12 -6.78 -19.31
C LYS A 104 0.12 -7.03 -20.83
N ALA A 105 0.86 -8.06 -21.27
CA ALA A 105 1.08 -8.39 -22.68
C ALA A 105 -0.20 -8.48 -23.53
N ARG A 106 -1.32 -8.91 -22.94
CA ARG A 106 -2.61 -9.04 -23.65
C ARG A 106 -3.56 -7.87 -23.36
N GLY A 107 -3.08 -6.77 -22.80
CA GLY A 107 -3.88 -5.61 -22.45
C GLY A 107 -4.63 -5.70 -21.13
N GLN A 108 -4.59 -6.84 -20.43
CA GLN A 108 -5.16 -6.92 -19.08
C GLN A 108 -4.36 -6.03 -18.12
N ARG A 109 -5.01 -5.59 -17.06
CA ARG A 109 -4.38 -4.80 -16.02
C ARG A 109 -4.21 -5.65 -14.75
N HIS A 110 -3.06 -5.51 -14.11
CA HIS A 110 -2.77 -6.19 -12.86
C HIS A 110 -2.29 -5.17 -11.84
N GLN A 111 -3.02 -5.05 -10.75
CA GLN A 111 -2.66 -4.14 -9.67
C GLN A 111 -1.56 -4.71 -8.79
N LYS A 112 -0.58 -3.87 -8.46
CA LYS A 112 0.42 -4.14 -7.46
C LYS A 112 0.47 -3.00 -6.45
N VAL A 113 0.45 -3.35 -5.17
CA VAL A 113 0.48 -2.41 -4.05
C VAL A 113 1.90 -2.35 -3.46
N PHE A 114 2.36 -1.12 -3.25
CA PHE A 114 3.67 -0.82 -2.66
C PHE A 114 3.48 -0.01 -1.38
N LYS A 115 4.18 -0.40 -0.32
CA LYS A 115 4.17 0.38 0.93
C LYS A 115 5.09 1.59 0.82
N ILE A 116 4.59 2.75 1.20
CA ILE A 116 5.38 3.97 1.35
C ILE A 116 5.91 4.05 2.78
N THR A 117 5.01 4.11 3.76
CA THR A 117 5.38 4.21 5.17
C THR A 117 4.23 3.86 6.10
N GLU A 118 4.58 3.59 7.34
CA GLU A 118 3.67 3.54 8.47
C GLU A 118 4.16 4.55 9.50
N THR A 119 3.31 5.49 9.89
CA THR A 119 3.68 6.59 10.77
C THR A 119 2.48 7.11 11.55
N ASN A 120 2.73 8.05 12.45
CA ASN A 120 1.68 8.80 13.12
C ASN A 120 1.57 10.19 12.49
N ILE A 121 0.35 10.68 12.35
CA ILE A 121 0.06 12.05 11.96
C ILE A 121 -0.69 12.75 13.09
N ARG A 122 -0.32 13.99 13.36
CA ARG A 122 -0.97 14.80 14.40
C ARG A 122 -2.16 15.56 13.84
N LYS A 123 -3.03 15.97 14.75
CA LYS A 123 -4.15 16.86 14.40
C LYS A 123 -3.63 18.12 13.71
N ASN A 124 -4.28 18.47 12.59
CA ASN A 124 -3.93 19.63 11.74
C ASN A 124 -2.52 19.58 11.13
N GLU A 125 -1.88 18.42 11.12
CA GLU A 125 -0.59 18.24 10.45
C GLU A 125 -0.79 17.93 8.97
N THR A 126 0.06 18.53 8.13
CA THR A 126 0.15 18.26 6.70
C THR A 126 1.53 17.70 6.40
N LYS A 127 1.59 16.51 5.79
CA LYS A 127 2.85 15.85 5.43
C LYS A 127 2.98 15.69 3.92
N PRO A 128 4.12 16.10 3.33
CA PRO A 128 4.42 15.87 1.92
C PRO A 128 5.04 14.48 1.70
N TYR A 129 4.72 13.87 0.57
CA TYR A 129 5.35 12.63 0.12
C TYR A 129 5.70 12.70 -1.36
N THR A 130 6.89 12.22 -1.70
CA THR A 130 7.34 12.05 -3.08
C THR A 130 7.90 10.64 -3.23
N ARG A 131 7.54 9.96 -4.32
CA ARG A 131 8.04 8.62 -4.62
C ARG A 131 8.34 8.48 -6.09
N ILE A 132 9.23 7.54 -6.39
CA ILE A 132 9.67 7.23 -7.74
C ILE A 132 9.38 5.76 -8.00
N GLN A 133 8.61 5.49 -9.05
CA GLN A 133 8.33 4.14 -9.54
C GLN A 133 9.10 3.91 -10.83
N SER A 134 10.02 2.95 -10.82
CA SER A 134 10.78 2.57 -12.01
C SER A 134 9.95 1.70 -12.97
N PHE A 135 10.04 1.99 -14.26
CA PHE A 135 9.50 1.20 -15.36
C PHE A 135 10.59 0.52 -16.19
N LYS A 136 11.75 0.31 -15.55
CA LYS A 136 12.85 -0.45 -16.14
C LYS A 136 12.51 -1.93 -16.17
N ASP A 137 12.71 -2.57 -17.31
CA ASP A 137 12.53 -4.01 -17.42
C ASP A 137 13.56 -4.77 -16.57
N LEU A 138 13.06 -5.75 -15.85
CA LEU A 138 13.84 -6.66 -15.01
C LEU A 138 13.61 -8.10 -15.50
N THR A 139 14.49 -9.01 -15.11
CA THR A 139 14.34 -10.45 -15.43
C THR A 139 13.00 -11.01 -14.94
N THR A 140 12.50 -10.49 -13.80
CA THR A 140 11.25 -10.92 -13.15
C THR A 140 10.02 -10.08 -13.52
N ARG A 141 10.20 -8.96 -14.25
CA ARG A 141 9.12 -8.06 -14.61
C ARG A 141 9.41 -7.35 -15.93
N LYS A 142 8.49 -7.49 -16.86
CA LYS A 142 8.44 -6.69 -18.10
C LYS A 142 7.32 -5.66 -18.01
N HIS A 143 7.58 -4.50 -18.57
CA HIS A 143 6.61 -3.42 -18.69
C HIS A 143 6.05 -3.37 -20.11
N TYR A 144 4.81 -2.95 -20.23
CA TYR A 144 4.09 -2.91 -21.50
C TYR A 144 3.51 -1.51 -21.70
N LYS A 145 3.43 -1.10 -22.97
CA LYS A 145 2.85 0.18 -23.36
C LYS A 145 1.36 0.23 -23.06
N GLY A 146 0.87 1.39 -22.75
CA GLY A 146 -0.55 1.63 -22.51
C GLY A 146 -0.82 2.58 -21.35
N ILE A 147 -2.08 2.75 -21.01
CA ILE A 147 -2.51 3.60 -19.92
C ILE A 147 -2.48 2.80 -18.62
N HIS A 148 -1.69 3.28 -17.69
CA HIS A 148 -1.58 2.77 -16.32
C HIS A 148 -2.30 3.71 -15.37
N THR A 149 -2.70 3.21 -14.21
CA THR A 149 -3.29 4.03 -13.15
C THR A 149 -2.44 3.96 -11.90
N LEU A 150 -2.13 5.12 -11.35
CA LEU A 150 -1.55 5.29 -10.01
C LEU A 150 -2.65 5.62 -9.02
N SER A 151 -2.72 4.90 -7.92
CA SER A 151 -3.65 5.17 -6.83
C SER A 151 -2.87 5.33 -5.52
N VAL A 152 -3.25 6.30 -4.69
CA VAL A 152 -2.72 6.44 -3.34
C VAL A 152 -3.73 5.89 -2.35
N ILE A 153 -3.24 5.04 -1.45
CA ILE A 153 -4.05 4.27 -0.49
C ILE A 153 -3.64 4.66 0.92
N ILE A 154 -4.60 5.02 1.74
CA ILE A 154 -4.39 5.36 3.15
C ILE A 154 -5.30 4.48 4.00
N ASN A 155 -4.69 3.74 4.94
CA ASN A 155 -5.39 2.78 5.80
C ASN A 155 -6.33 1.84 5.02
N GLY A 156 -5.85 1.35 3.85
CA GLY A 156 -6.60 0.43 3.01
C GLY A 156 -7.63 1.07 2.08
N GLU A 157 -7.83 2.39 2.13
CA GLU A 157 -8.76 3.12 1.28
C GLU A 157 -8.05 3.90 0.18
N VAL A 158 -8.51 3.76 -1.06
CA VAL A 158 -8.03 4.58 -2.19
C VAL A 158 -8.54 6.01 -1.98
N LYS A 159 -7.61 6.96 -1.84
CA LYS A 159 -7.95 8.37 -1.63
C LYS A 159 -7.98 9.17 -2.91
N ASP A 160 -7.10 8.89 -3.84
CA ASP A 160 -7.06 9.53 -5.15
C ASP A 160 -6.32 8.66 -6.16
N SER A 161 -6.57 8.90 -7.44
CA SER A 161 -5.96 8.18 -8.55
C SER A 161 -5.70 9.10 -9.72
N LEU A 162 -4.68 8.78 -10.51
CA LEU A 162 -4.41 9.43 -11.79
C LEU A 162 -3.94 8.41 -12.82
N ASP A 163 -4.23 8.69 -14.09
CA ASP A 163 -3.77 7.88 -15.21
C ASP A 163 -2.52 8.50 -15.84
N PHE A 164 -1.63 7.64 -16.35
CA PHE A 164 -0.44 8.03 -17.09
C PHE A 164 -0.17 7.05 -18.21
N GLN A 165 0.51 7.52 -19.26
CA GLN A 165 0.83 6.75 -20.45
C GLN A 165 2.25 6.18 -20.35
N VAL A 166 2.40 4.88 -20.54
CA VAL A 166 3.69 4.24 -20.82
C VAL A 166 3.82 4.03 -22.32
N CYS A 167 4.88 4.55 -22.86
CA CYS A 167 5.16 4.52 -24.31
C CYS A 167 6.22 3.49 -24.71
#